data_c20b8f0c7a5d98f91dec3b91dfe73836
#
_entry.id   c20b8f0c7a5d98f91dec3b91dfe73836
#
_cell.length_a   1.000
_cell.length_b   1.000
_cell.length_c   1.000
_cell.angle_alpha   90.00
_cell.angle_beta   90.00
_cell.angle_gamma   90.00
#
_symmetry.space_group_name_H-M   'P 1'
#
loop_
_entity.id
_entity.type
_entity.pdbx_description
1 polymer ?
#
loop_
_entity_poly.entity_id
_entity_poly.type
_entity_poly.pdbx_seq_one_letter_code
_entity_poly.pdbx_strand_id
1 'polypeptide(L)'
;MGTQEQRFFDLFEGHTGAHGQTSILNTQRRGKQEADYIIIREPLTVELVREHLDGKRGVGTIPIDETNMCSYGAIDIDDYDLDLAALYSKVTRLKLPLITCRSKSGGAHLYLFMSEKIAASEMRDKLAEFAAALGWGTCEIFPKQEVLLADRGDVGSFINLPYFGEYPTRYALTENNGSLSLDAFLDKAEDAKISLKDLAAISIGGDGTVLPQGPPCLQQITELGIPEGGRNNTLLNVGIYYKMVDPESWRELLEKHNQEYCIPSLPAKEIVKIQEQLDRKDYYYTCKQEPLHSHCNKVLCKTRKYGIGNGETAPTLSGLTVVESEPPVWFLDVNGMRLELSTKQLQMQVEFQRACMEQI
;
A
#
# COMPACT_ATOMS: atom_id res chain seq x y z
N MET A 1 10.45 -25.55 25.11
CA MET A 1 9.49 -24.91 24.19
C MET A 1 8.39 -24.30 25.04
N GLY A 2 7.98 -23.05 24.79
CA GLY A 2 6.86 -22.43 25.49
C GLY A 2 5.51 -23.08 25.13
N THR A 3 4.45 -22.79 25.90
CA THR A 3 3.08 -23.22 25.53
C THR A 3 2.64 -22.54 24.23
N GLN A 4 1.59 -23.06 23.57
CA GLN A 4 1.02 -22.43 22.36
C GLN A 4 0.66 -20.96 22.59
N GLU A 5 0.05 -20.66 23.74
CA GLU A 5 -0.34 -19.29 24.10
C GLU A 5 0.86 -18.37 24.25
N GLN A 6 1.96 -18.87 24.84
CA GLN A 6 3.19 -18.09 24.97
C GLN A 6 3.83 -17.83 23.60
N ARG A 7 3.95 -18.85 22.74
CA ARG A 7 4.45 -18.69 21.37
C ARG A 7 3.60 -17.71 20.58
N PHE A 8 2.27 -17.78 20.71
CA PHE A 8 1.36 -16.86 20.02
C PHE A 8 1.50 -15.44 20.54
N PHE A 9 1.61 -15.25 21.86
CA PHE A 9 1.87 -13.98 22.49
C PHE A 9 3.18 -13.35 22.01
N ASP A 10 4.27 -14.11 22.01
CA ASP A 10 5.60 -13.66 21.57
C ASP A 10 5.62 -13.31 20.08
N LEU A 11 4.87 -14.06 19.24
CA LEU A 11 4.80 -13.84 17.80
C LEU A 11 4.13 -12.49 17.45
N PHE A 12 3.11 -12.09 18.22
CA PHE A 12 2.36 -10.86 18.03
C PHE A 12 2.74 -9.74 19.00
N GLU A 13 4.00 -9.74 19.45
CA GLU A 13 4.53 -8.68 20.31
C GLU A 13 4.40 -7.32 19.63
N GLY A 14 3.85 -6.33 20.37
CA GLY A 14 3.67 -4.95 19.90
C GLY A 14 3.70 -3.98 21.08
N HIS A 15 2.74 -3.03 21.14
CA HIS A 15 2.63 -2.05 22.22
C HIS A 15 2.46 -2.73 23.58
N THR A 16 3.33 -2.41 24.54
CA THR A 16 3.37 -3.11 25.83
C THR A 16 2.29 -2.64 26.81
N GLY A 17 1.83 -1.40 26.70
CA GLY A 17 0.86 -0.78 27.60
C GLY A 17 -0.58 -0.73 27.08
N ALA A 18 -0.88 -1.31 25.93
CA ALA A 18 -2.24 -1.29 25.38
C ALA A 18 -2.50 -2.45 24.41
N HIS A 19 -3.75 -2.87 24.30
CA HIS A 19 -4.19 -3.88 23.34
C HIS A 19 -5.59 -3.57 22.82
N GLY A 20 -5.99 -4.20 21.73
CA GLY A 20 -7.34 -4.14 21.20
C GLY A 20 -8.25 -5.21 21.79
N GLN A 21 -9.51 -4.87 22.01
CA GLN A 21 -10.56 -5.83 22.36
C GLN A 21 -11.73 -5.68 21.39
N THR A 22 -12.26 -6.82 20.96
CA THR A 22 -13.46 -6.89 20.12
C THR A 22 -14.56 -7.62 20.89
N SER A 23 -15.66 -6.93 21.13
CA SER A 23 -16.87 -7.51 21.71
C SER A 23 -17.93 -7.68 20.63
N ILE A 24 -18.48 -8.89 20.52
CA ILE A 24 -19.55 -9.16 19.57
C ILE A 24 -20.87 -8.69 20.21
N LEU A 25 -21.54 -7.74 19.56
CA LEU A 25 -22.84 -7.26 20.01
C LEU A 25 -23.94 -8.23 19.54
N ASN A 26 -25.01 -8.37 20.33
CA ASN A 26 -26.16 -9.18 19.97
C ASN A 26 -27.07 -8.52 18.91
N THR A 27 -26.64 -7.39 18.35
CA THR A 27 -27.37 -6.63 17.33
C THR A 27 -26.85 -6.95 15.93
N GLN A 28 -27.79 -7.13 14.98
CA GLN A 28 -27.47 -7.26 13.56
C GLN A 28 -27.92 -6.00 12.82
N ARG A 29 -27.04 -5.38 12.08
CA ARG A 29 -27.37 -4.28 11.19
C ARG A 29 -27.08 -4.67 9.74
N ARG A 30 -28.12 -4.65 8.87
CA ARG A 30 -28.04 -5.08 7.47
C ARG A 30 -27.47 -6.49 7.26
N GLY A 31 -27.82 -7.43 8.15
CA GLY A 31 -27.32 -8.81 8.09
C GLY A 31 -25.89 -9.02 8.63
N LYS A 32 -25.23 -7.96 9.12
CA LYS A 32 -23.92 -8.05 9.77
C LYS A 32 -24.08 -7.99 11.29
N GLN A 33 -23.34 -8.87 11.97
CA GLN A 33 -23.21 -8.81 13.43
C GLN A 33 -22.33 -7.60 13.78
N GLU A 34 -22.90 -6.67 14.55
CA GLU A 34 -22.13 -5.51 15.04
C GLU A 34 -21.10 -5.96 16.05
N ALA A 35 -19.94 -5.33 16.03
CA ALA A 35 -18.88 -5.55 16.99
C ALA A 35 -18.33 -4.19 17.45
N ASP A 36 -18.16 -4.03 18.75
CA ASP A 36 -17.44 -2.89 19.29
C ASP A 36 -15.94 -3.16 19.31
N TYR A 37 -15.20 -2.18 18.88
CA TYR A 37 -13.73 -2.18 18.81
C TYR A 37 -13.22 -1.13 19.76
N ILE A 38 -12.59 -1.57 20.86
CA ILE A 38 -12.06 -0.67 21.88
C ILE A 38 -10.57 -0.92 22.11
N ILE A 39 -9.84 0.14 22.43
CA ILE A 39 -8.47 0.04 22.91
C ILE A 39 -8.50 0.01 24.44
N ILE A 40 -7.95 -1.06 24.99
CA ILE A 40 -7.73 -1.23 26.43
C ILE A 40 -6.32 -0.74 26.74
N ARG A 41 -6.18 0.23 27.65
CA ARG A 41 -4.88 0.79 28.06
C ARG A 41 -4.30 -0.01 29.22
N GLU A 42 -4.12 -1.29 28.97
CA GLU A 42 -3.50 -2.27 29.86
C GLU A 42 -2.66 -3.23 29.00
N PRO A 43 -1.59 -3.81 29.56
CA PRO A 43 -0.79 -4.80 28.86
C PRO A 43 -1.62 -5.98 28.36
N LEU A 44 -1.30 -6.45 27.16
CA LEU A 44 -1.73 -7.78 26.74
C LEU A 44 -1.02 -8.82 27.62
N THR A 45 -1.73 -9.88 28.00
CA THR A 45 -1.18 -10.97 28.81
C THR A 45 -1.40 -12.30 28.11
N VAL A 46 -0.59 -13.30 28.46
CA VAL A 46 -0.74 -14.68 27.95
C VAL A 46 -2.12 -15.26 28.31
N GLU A 47 -2.69 -14.84 29.45
CA GLU A 47 -4.04 -15.25 29.86
C GLU A 47 -5.12 -14.70 28.92
N LEU A 48 -5.00 -13.42 28.49
CA LEU A 48 -5.90 -12.82 27.49
C LEU A 48 -5.76 -13.51 26.12
N VAL A 49 -4.54 -13.91 25.75
CA VAL A 49 -4.30 -14.73 24.54
C VAL A 49 -5.00 -16.08 24.68
N ARG A 50 -4.92 -16.74 25.83
CA ARG A 50 -5.66 -18.00 26.09
C ARG A 50 -7.16 -17.79 25.94
N GLU A 51 -7.73 -16.73 26.56
CA GLU A 51 -9.15 -16.41 26.39
C GLU A 51 -9.54 -16.18 24.93
N HIS A 52 -8.64 -15.59 24.13
CA HIS A 52 -8.85 -15.40 22.68
C HIS A 52 -8.87 -16.74 21.95
N LEU A 53 -7.89 -17.58 22.18
CA LEU A 53 -7.80 -18.91 21.56
C LEU A 53 -8.96 -19.82 21.97
N ASP A 54 -9.46 -19.67 23.21
CA ASP A 54 -10.66 -20.37 23.70
C ASP A 54 -11.98 -19.77 23.14
N GLY A 55 -11.93 -18.66 22.42
CA GLY A 55 -13.12 -18.00 21.86
C GLY A 55 -13.95 -17.20 22.88
N LYS A 56 -13.40 -16.92 24.07
CA LYS A 56 -14.08 -16.20 25.14
C LYS A 56 -14.02 -14.68 24.96
N ARG A 57 -12.88 -14.16 24.46
CA ARG A 57 -12.62 -12.72 24.30
C ARG A 57 -11.84 -12.45 23.03
N GLY A 58 -12.38 -11.66 22.11
CA GLY A 58 -11.65 -11.24 20.91
C GLY A 58 -10.56 -10.24 21.26
N VAL A 59 -9.30 -10.57 20.96
CA VAL A 59 -8.14 -9.73 21.21
C VAL A 59 -7.50 -9.27 19.90
N GLY A 60 -6.95 -8.06 19.91
CA GLY A 60 -6.09 -7.50 18.87
C GLY A 60 -4.81 -6.94 19.47
N THR A 61 -3.77 -6.85 18.67
CA THR A 61 -2.50 -6.25 19.07
C THR A 61 -2.20 -5.00 18.25
N ILE A 62 -1.45 -4.10 18.86
CA ILE A 62 -0.99 -2.86 18.24
C ILE A 62 0.45 -3.11 17.81
N PRO A 63 0.75 -3.25 16.50
CA PRO A 63 2.07 -3.69 16.06
C PRO A 63 3.22 -2.74 16.40
N ILE A 64 2.96 -1.44 16.46
CA ILE A 64 3.96 -0.43 16.83
C ILE A 64 4.11 -0.35 18.35
N ASP A 65 5.35 -0.43 18.83
CA ASP A 65 5.66 -0.25 20.26
C ASP A 65 5.97 1.22 20.61
N GLU A 66 6.23 1.49 21.89
CA GLU A 66 6.49 2.84 22.42
C GLU A 66 7.78 3.46 21.88
N THR A 67 8.64 2.65 21.24
CA THR A 67 9.89 3.10 20.60
C THR A 67 9.73 3.31 19.09
N ASN A 68 8.51 3.21 18.58
CA ASN A 68 8.15 3.26 17.18
C ASN A 68 8.74 2.12 16.34
N MET A 69 8.98 1.00 16.98
CA MET A 69 9.48 -0.22 16.34
C MET A 69 8.37 -1.28 16.28
N CYS A 70 8.53 -2.27 15.40
CA CYS A 70 7.62 -3.40 15.30
C CYS A 70 8.34 -4.70 14.91
N SER A 71 7.88 -5.82 15.45
CA SER A 71 8.34 -7.17 15.14
C SER A 71 7.51 -7.84 14.06
N TYR A 72 6.32 -7.31 13.80
CA TYR A 72 5.43 -7.76 12.73
C TYR A 72 4.59 -6.61 12.17
N GLY A 73 4.04 -6.83 10.97
CA GLY A 73 3.05 -5.95 10.39
C GLY A 73 2.02 -6.73 9.58
N ALA A 74 0.98 -6.07 9.11
CA ALA A 74 -0.06 -6.73 8.34
C ALA A 74 -0.67 -5.81 7.27
N ILE A 75 -1.11 -6.43 6.17
CA ILE A 75 -2.00 -5.85 5.17
C ILE A 75 -3.41 -6.36 5.48
N ASP A 76 -4.38 -5.47 5.65
CA ASP A 76 -5.77 -5.79 5.93
C ASP A 76 -6.64 -5.59 4.68
N ILE A 77 -7.12 -6.69 4.12
CA ILE A 77 -7.95 -6.71 2.91
C ILE A 77 -9.41 -6.95 3.32
N ASP A 78 -10.19 -5.88 3.31
CA ASP A 78 -11.61 -5.88 3.68
C ASP A 78 -12.53 -6.09 2.45
N ASP A 79 -12.26 -7.13 1.66
CA ASP A 79 -13.12 -7.57 0.55
C ASP A 79 -13.77 -8.90 0.92
N TYR A 80 -15.10 -8.91 0.99
CA TYR A 80 -15.86 -10.09 1.45
C TYR A 80 -16.08 -11.13 0.35
N ASP A 81 -15.92 -10.74 -0.90
CA ASP A 81 -15.99 -11.62 -2.09
C ASP A 81 -14.59 -12.05 -2.56
N LEU A 82 -13.59 -11.89 -1.69
CA LEU A 82 -12.19 -12.17 -1.98
C LEU A 82 -11.95 -13.64 -2.34
N ASP A 83 -11.36 -13.86 -3.52
CA ASP A 83 -10.79 -15.17 -3.87
C ASP A 83 -9.47 -15.41 -3.10
N LEU A 84 -9.62 -16.04 -1.94
CA LEU A 84 -8.50 -16.37 -1.04
C LEU A 84 -7.47 -17.29 -1.69
N ALA A 85 -7.90 -18.22 -2.57
CA ALA A 85 -7.00 -19.13 -3.26
C ALA A 85 -6.15 -18.40 -4.31
N ALA A 86 -6.77 -17.49 -5.06
CA ALA A 86 -6.06 -16.63 -6.01
C ALA A 86 -5.07 -15.70 -5.29
N LEU A 87 -5.47 -15.12 -4.15
CA LEU A 87 -4.60 -14.27 -3.34
C LEU A 87 -3.38 -15.07 -2.82
N TYR A 88 -3.63 -16.24 -2.20
CA TYR A 88 -2.57 -17.13 -1.72
C TYR A 88 -1.58 -17.51 -2.83
N SER A 89 -2.11 -17.91 -4.00
CA SER A 89 -1.31 -18.26 -5.17
C SER A 89 -0.46 -17.08 -5.66
N LYS A 90 -1.01 -15.85 -5.60
CA LYS A 90 -0.29 -14.63 -5.99
C LYS A 90 0.84 -14.31 -5.00
N VAL A 91 0.60 -14.42 -3.70
CA VAL A 91 1.63 -14.26 -2.65
C VAL A 91 2.78 -15.25 -2.87
N THR A 92 2.45 -16.52 -3.10
CA THR A 92 3.44 -17.58 -3.35
C THR A 92 4.23 -17.35 -4.63
N ARG A 93 3.55 -17.01 -5.73
CA ARG A 93 4.20 -16.74 -7.04
C ARG A 93 5.17 -15.58 -6.97
N LEU A 94 4.81 -14.51 -6.25
CA LEU A 94 5.67 -13.34 -6.05
C LEU A 94 6.74 -13.57 -4.97
N LYS A 95 6.75 -14.76 -4.35
CA LYS A 95 7.69 -15.13 -3.27
C LYS A 95 7.71 -14.12 -2.13
N LEU A 96 6.54 -13.58 -1.77
CA LEU A 96 6.44 -12.62 -0.68
C LEU A 96 6.53 -13.36 0.67
N PRO A 97 7.27 -12.84 1.65
CA PRO A 97 7.37 -13.43 2.99
C PRO A 97 6.11 -13.12 3.83
N LEU A 98 4.95 -13.38 3.25
CA LEU A 98 3.66 -13.08 3.86
C LEU A 98 2.90 -14.36 4.19
N ILE A 99 2.32 -14.42 5.38
CA ILE A 99 1.38 -15.47 5.75
C ILE A 99 -0.04 -14.97 5.55
N THR A 100 -0.77 -15.60 4.64
CA THR A 100 -2.15 -15.26 4.34
C THR A 100 -3.08 -15.91 5.34
N CYS A 101 -3.80 -15.10 6.12
CA CYS A 101 -4.84 -15.54 7.04
C CYS A 101 -6.21 -15.05 6.56
N ARG A 102 -7.22 -15.92 6.60
CA ARG A 102 -8.61 -15.51 6.42
C ARG A 102 -9.04 -14.62 7.58
N SER A 103 -9.66 -13.48 7.30
CA SER A 103 -10.25 -12.59 8.32
C SER A 103 -11.65 -13.06 8.73
N LYS A 104 -12.19 -12.48 9.82
CA LYS A 104 -13.52 -12.79 10.34
C LYS A 104 -14.62 -12.62 9.28
N SER A 105 -14.53 -11.59 8.47
CA SER A 105 -15.56 -11.19 7.51
C SER A 105 -15.45 -11.90 6.15
N GLY A 106 -14.41 -12.72 5.94
CA GLY A 106 -14.13 -13.38 4.66
C GLY A 106 -13.01 -12.74 3.85
N GLY A 107 -12.55 -11.54 4.19
CA GLY A 107 -11.35 -10.93 3.66
C GLY A 107 -10.07 -11.61 4.16
N ALA A 108 -8.94 -10.91 4.12
CA ALA A 108 -7.65 -11.47 4.51
C ALA A 108 -6.78 -10.50 5.31
N HIS A 109 -6.03 -11.04 6.28
CA HIS A 109 -4.86 -10.40 6.86
C HIS A 109 -3.61 -11.10 6.33
N LEU A 110 -2.67 -10.34 5.79
CA LEU A 110 -1.40 -10.84 5.31
C LEU A 110 -0.32 -10.39 6.29
N TYR A 111 0.20 -11.32 7.08
CA TYR A 111 1.17 -11.00 8.13
C TYR A 111 2.60 -11.13 7.62
N LEU A 112 3.44 -10.14 7.96
CA LEU A 112 4.89 -10.14 7.80
C LEU A 112 5.52 -10.19 9.19
N PHE A 113 6.37 -11.18 9.44
CA PHE A 113 7.09 -11.35 10.71
C PHE A 113 8.59 -11.09 10.52
N MET A 114 9.17 -10.38 11.48
CA MET A 114 10.59 -10.02 11.45
C MET A 114 11.39 -10.83 12.46
N SER A 115 12.65 -11.11 12.14
CA SER A 115 13.60 -11.73 13.08
C SER A 115 14.14 -10.75 14.12
N GLU A 116 14.06 -9.44 13.84
CA GLU A 116 14.41 -8.32 14.73
C GLU A 116 13.36 -7.21 14.60
N LYS A 117 13.23 -6.36 15.62
CA LYS A 117 12.38 -5.16 15.52
C LYS A 117 12.93 -4.18 14.50
N ILE A 118 12.07 -3.65 13.65
CA ILE A 118 12.40 -2.63 12.64
C ILE A 118 11.54 -1.38 12.86
N ALA A 119 11.94 -0.24 12.27
CA ALA A 119 11.13 0.97 12.35
C ALA A 119 9.75 0.76 11.72
N ALA A 120 8.70 1.29 12.35
CA ALA A 120 7.33 1.20 11.84
C ALA A 120 7.18 1.81 10.43
N SER A 121 7.96 2.85 10.10
CA SER A 121 8.02 3.43 8.75
C SER A 121 8.53 2.42 7.71
N GLU A 122 9.63 1.70 7.99
CA GLU A 122 10.19 0.69 7.09
C GLU A 122 9.21 -0.48 6.87
N MET A 123 8.56 -0.95 7.94
CA MET A 123 7.51 -1.95 7.84
C MET A 123 6.36 -1.50 6.93
N ARG A 124 5.87 -0.29 7.13
CA ARG A 124 4.78 0.30 6.35
C ARG A 124 5.14 0.45 4.88
N ASP A 125 6.35 0.95 4.60
CA ASP A 125 6.83 1.16 3.23
C ASP A 125 6.88 -0.17 2.48
N LYS A 126 7.41 -1.21 3.12
CA LYS A 126 7.53 -2.53 2.51
C LYS A 126 6.17 -3.22 2.34
N LEU A 127 5.30 -3.13 3.32
CA LEU A 127 3.94 -3.66 3.19
C LEU A 127 3.11 -2.90 2.13
N ALA A 128 3.31 -1.60 1.96
CA ALA A 128 2.67 -0.83 0.89
C ALA A 128 3.17 -1.26 -0.50
N GLU A 129 4.46 -1.57 -0.64
CA GLU A 129 5.02 -2.15 -1.86
C GLU A 129 4.38 -3.52 -2.17
N PHE A 130 4.28 -4.40 -1.17
CA PHE A 130 3.67 -5.72 -1.31
C PHE A 130 2.17 -5.64 -1.63
N ALA A 131 1.42 -4.79 -0.92
CA ALA A 131 0.00 -4.57 -1.18
C ALA A 131 -0.24 -4.10 -2.61
N ALA A 132 0.55 -3.14 -3.09
CA ALA A 132 0.46 -2.64 -4.45
C ALA A 132 0.75 -3.76 -5.47
N ALA A 133 1.79 -4.60 -5.25
CA ALA A 133 2.11 -5.74 -6.12
C ALA A 133 0.98 -6.76 -6.19
N LEU A 134 0.32 -6.97 -5.06
CA LEU A 134 -0.84 -7.86 -4.98
C LEU A 134 -2.11 -7.27 -5.64
N GLY A 135 -2.11 -5.98 -6.00
CA GLY A 135 -3.30 -5.28 -6.51
C GLY A 135 -4.22 -4.77 -5.40
N TRP A 136 -3.68 -4.61 -4.18
CA TRP A 136 -4.38 -4.15 -3.00
C TRP A 136 -3.72 -2.91 -2.38
N GLY A 137 -3.13 -2.05 -3.21
CA GLY A 137 -2.36 -0.87 -2.79
C GLY A 137 -3.15 0.20 -2.02
N THR A 138 -4.48 0.09 -1.96
CA THR A 138 -5.35 1.00 -1.20
C THR A 138 -5.83 0.43 0.13
N CYS A 139 -5.47 -0.82 0.44
CA CYS A 139 -5.83 -1.47 1.70
C CYS A 139 -5.19 -0.81 2.91
N GLU A 140 -5.74 -1.11 4.08
CA GLU A 140 -5.16 -0.69 5.34
C GLU A 140 -3.89 -1.49 5.64
N ILE A 141 -2.88 -0.79 6.18
CA ILE A 141 -1.60 -1.37 6.55
C ILE A 141 -1.39 -1.11 8.04
N PHE A 142 -0.99 -2.15 8.75
CA PHE A 142 -0.63 -2.09 10.15
C PHE A 142 0.88 -2.35 10.34
N PRO A 143 1.56 -1.54 11.16
CA PRO A 143 1.04 -0.42 11.94
C PRO A 143 0.46 0.70 11.06
N LYS A 144 -0.63 1.37 11.51
CA LYS A 144 -1.20 2.54 10.81
C LYS A 144 -0.35 3.78 11.01
N GLN A 145 0.31 3.88 12.16
CA GLN A 145 1.19 4.98 12.55
C GLN A 145 2.65 4.63 12.28
N GLU A 146 3.44 5.61 11.90
CA GLU A 146 4.90 5.52 11.79
C GLU A 146 5.58 5.98 13.09
N VAL A 147 4.93 6.90 13.79
CA VAL A 147 5.39 7.48 15.06
C VAL A 147 4.20 7.63 15.98
N LEU A 148 4.35 7.21 17.23
CA LEU A 148 3.40 7.46 18.31
C LEU A 148 3.68 8.80 18.97
N LEU A 149 2.65 9.61 19.13
CA LEU A 149 2.72 10.88 19.86
C LEU A 149 2.43 10.61 21.34
N ALA A 150 3.42 10.03 22.06
CA ALA A 150 3.30 9.61 23.45
C ALA A 150 2.79 10.74 24.38
N ASP A 151 3.24 11.98 24.17
CA ASP A 151 2.80 13.15 24.92
C ASP A 151 1.29 13.44 24.79
N ARG A 152 0.66 12.92 23.73
CA ARG A 152 -0.79 13.03 23.48
C ARG A 152 -1.54 11.76 23.93
N GLY A 153 -0.84 10.79 24.50
CA GLY A 153 -1.40 9.50 24.91
C GLY A 153 -1.79 8.61 23.72
N ASP A 154 -1.14 8.79 22.56
CA ASP A 154 -1.34 7.91 21.40
C ASP A 154 -0.71 6.55 21.67
N VAL A 155 -1.46 5.49 21.39
CA VAL A 155 -1.00 4.10 21.51
C VAL A 155 -1.06 3.36 20.18
N GLY A 156 -1.51 4.02 19.11
CA GLY A 156 -1.64 3.43 17.79
C GLY A 156 -2.94 2.65 17.56
N SER A 157 -3.01 1.97 16.44
CA SER A 157 -4.18 1.20 16.00
C SER A 157 -3.91 -0.28 16.07
N PHE A 158 -4.88 -1.05 16.58
CA PHE A 158 -4.75 -2.50 16.69
C PHE A 158 -5.30 -3.23 15.45
N ILE A 159 -4.81 -4.43 15.22
CA ILE A 159 -5.36 -5.43 14.31
C ILE A 159 -5.84 -6.65 15.09
N ASN A 160 -6.99 -7.20 14.71
CA ASN A 160 -7.52 -8.40 15.34
C ASN A 160 -6.64 -9.62 15.09
N LEU A 161 -6.37 -10.41 16.11
CA LEU A 161 -5.58 -11.64 16.01
C LEU A 161 -6.34 -12.76 15.27
N PRO A 162 -5.63 -13.67 14.57
CA PRO A 162 -6.20 -14.88 14.00
C PRO A 162 -6.51 -15.92 15.08
N TYR A 163 -7.12 -17.05 14.73
CA TYR A 163 -7.37 -18.21 15.61
C TYR A 163 -8.27 -17.94 16.81
N PHE A 164 -9.40 -17.26 16.59
CA PHE A 164 -10.38 -17.03 17.64
C PHE A 164 -11.32 -18.23 17.80
N GLY A 165 -11.20 -18.96 18.93
CA GLY A 165 -12.04 -20.10 19.29
C GLY A 165 -11.58 -21.44 18.70
N GLU A 166 -12.19 -22.53 19.15
CA GLU A 166 -11.86 -23.90 18.77
C GLU A 166 -12.06 -24.18 17.26
N TYR A 167 -13.11 -23.58 16.66
CA TYR A 167 -13.38 -23.66 15.23
C TYR A 167 -13.23 -22.26 14.61
N PRO A 168 -11.99 -21.78 14.42
CA PRO A 168 -11.77 -20.42 14.03
C PRO A 168 -12.27 -20.16 12.61
N THR A 169 -12.92 -19.04 12.40
CA THR A 169 -13.18 -18.48 11.07
C THR A 169 -11.99 -17.68 10.54
N ARG A 170 -11.01 -17.40 11.41
CA ARG A 170 -9.76 -16.68 11.16
C ARG A 170 -8.60 -17.67 11.30
N TYR A 171 -7.98 -18.04 10.20
CA TYR A 171 -6.92 -19.04 10.18
C TYR A 171 -5.97 -18.81 9.01
N ALA A 172 -4.73 -19.29 9.13
CA ALA A 172 -3.78 -19.26 8.04
C ALA A 172 -4.13 -20.29 6.97
N LEU A 173 -3.95 -19.91 5.71
CA LEU A 173 -4.28 -20.72 4.54
C LEU A 173 -3.15 -21.70 4.18
N THR A 174 -3.54 -22.81 3.57
CA THR A 174 -2.67 -23.75 2.85
C THR A 174 -2.80 -23.56 1.34
N GLU A 175 -1.92 -24.21 0.58
CA GLU A 175 -1.96 -24.22 -0.90
C GLU A 175 -3.31 -24.67 -1.48
N ASN A 176 -4.00 -25.57 -0.79
CA ASN A 176 -5.28 -26.13 -1.24
C ASN A 176 -6.50 -25.37 -0.65
N ASN A 177 -6.32 -24.10 -0.26
CA ASN A 177 -7.35 -23.30 0.41
C ASN A 177 -7.88 -23.91 1.72
N GLY A 178 -7.10 -24.81 2.32
CA GLY A 178 -7.38 -25.38 3.64
C GLY A 178 -6.90 -24.47 4.76
N SER A 179 -7.20 -24.85 6.00
CA SER A 179 -6.75 -24.14 7.21
C SER A 179 -5.52 -24.83 7.81
N LEU A 180 -4.53 -24.08 8.24
CA LEU A 180 -3.48 -24.57 9.14
C LEU A 180 -4.03 -24.70 10.56
N SER A 181 -3.56 -25.72 11.29
CA SER A 181 -3.72 -25.75 12.75
C SER A 181 -2.92 -24.61 13.40
N LEU A 182 -3.23 -24.27 14.65
CA LEU A 182 -2.48 -23.24 15.38
C LEU A 182 -0.97 -23.59 15.47
N ASP A 183 -0.62 -24.84 15.79
CA ASP A 183 0.78 -25.27 15.86
C ASP A 183 1.49 -25.12 14.51
N ALA A 184 0.87 -25.60 13.43
CA ALA A 184 1.44 -25.49 12.10
C ALA A 184 1.57 -24.01 11.63
N PHE A 185 0.67 -23.14 12.07
CA PHE A 185 0.79 -21.69 11.84
C PHE A 185 1.96 -21.11 12.61
N LEU A 186 2.12 -21.44 13.89
CA LEU A 186 3.20 -20.94 14.72
C LEU A 186 4.57 -21.39 14.18
N ASP A 187 4.68 -22.65 13.77
CA ASP A 187 5.90 -23.16 13.14
C ASP A 187 6.21 -22.44 11.84
N LYS A 188 5.19 -22.30 10.97
CA LYS A 188 5.33 -21.57 9.69
C LYS A 188 5.70 -20.11 9.91
N ALA A 189 5.16 -19.45 10.94
CA ALA A 189 5.45 -18.05 11.25
C ALA A 189 6.88 -17.86 11.74
N GLU A 190 7.39 -18.77 12.57
CA GLU A 190 8.80 -18.76 12.99
C GLU A 190 9.75 -18.96 11.81
N ASP A 191 9.45 -19.92 10.93
CA ASP A 191 10.25 -20.21 9.73
C ASP A 191 10.20 -19.06 8.69
N ALA A 192 9.12 -18.29 8.67
CA ALA A 192 8.92 -17.17 7.76
C ALA A 192 9.51 -15.85 8.26
N LYS A 193 10.05 -15.79 9.48
CA LYS A 193 10.72 -14.57 9.98
C LYS A 193 11.87 -14.16 9.08
N ILE A 194 11.88 -12.89 8.70
CA ILE A 194 12.87 -12.32 7.77
C ILE A 194 13.65 -11.20 8.45
N SER A 195 14.94 -11.08 8.12
CA SER A 195 15.77 -9.96 8.57
C SER A 195 15.46 -8.69 7.77
N LEU A 196 15.77 -7.50 8.35
CA LEU A 196 15.65 -6.23 7.63
C LEU A 196 16.48 -6.22 6.34
N LYS A 197 17.68 -6.81 6.38
CA LYS A 197 18.55 -6.92 5.22
C LYS A 197 17.91 -7.74 4.09
N ASP A 198 17.35 -8.89 4.41
CA ASP A 198 16.72 -9.76 3.42
C ASP A 198 15.41 -9.18 2.92
N LEU A 199 14.63 -8.52 3.80
CA LEU A 199 13.42 -7.80 3.44
C LEU A 199 13.73 -6.64 2.46
N ALA A 200 14.79 -5.88 2.69
CA ALA A 200 15.23 -4.81 1.81
C ALA A 200 15.70 -5.33 0.44
N ALA A 201 16.21 -6.56 0.38
CA ALA A 201 16.63 -7.19 -0.87
C ALA A 201 15.46 -7.66 -1.76
N ILE A 202 14.25 -7.78 -1.21
CA ILE A 202 13.05 -8.10 -1.99
C ILE A 202 12.65 -6.85 -2.77
N SER A 203 12.78 -6.89 -4.08
CA SER A 203 12.26 -5.88 -5.01
C SER A 203 11.09 -6.48 -5.80
N ILE A 204 9.94 -5.83 -5.76
CA ILE A 204 8.77 -6.25 -6.52
C ILE A 204 8.42 -5.14 -7.49
N GLY A 205 8.56 -5.47 -8.74
CA GLY A 205 8.53 -4.48 -9.79
C GLY A 205 9.97 -4.16 -10.12
N GLY A 206 10.37 -4.46 -11.32
CA GLY A 206 11.69 -4.50 -11.93
C GLY A 206 12.75 -3.53 -11.43
N ASP A 207 13.86 -3.62 -12.07
CA ASP A 207 15.04 -2.79 -11.80
C ASP A 207 14.86 -1.28 -12.16
N GLY A 208 13.61 -0.83 -12.40
CA GLY A 208 13.30 0.54 -12.81
C GLY A 208 13.69 0.85 -14.26
N THR A 209 14.01 -0.18 -15.05
CA THR A 209 14.33 -0.02 -16.48
C THR A 209 13.09 0.26 -17.32
N VAL A 210 11.94 -0.24 -16.88
CA VAL A 210 10.66 0.02 -17.54
C VAL A 210 10.05 1.30 -17.00
N LEU A 211 9.78 2.27 -17.86
CA LEU A 211 9.25 3.59 -17.53
C LEU A 211 10.09 4.30 -16.42
N PRO A 212 11.38 4.56 -16.64
CA PRO A 212 12.27 5.16 -15.65
C PRO A 212 11.68 6.43 -15.04
N GLN A 213 11.69 6.54 -13.70
CA GLN A 213 11.10 7.65 -12.96
C GLN A 213 9.57 7.84 -13.13
N GLY A 214 8.91 6.93 -13.84
CA GLY A 214 7.46 6.91 -13.99
C GLY A 214 6.74 6.55 -12.68
N PRO A 215 5.39 6.64 -12.67
CA PRO A 215 4.62 6.24 -11.50
C PRO A 215 4.88 4.77 -11.14
N PRO A 216 5.15 4.44 -9.85
CA PRO A 216 5.44 3.06 -9.42
C PRO A 216 4.38 2.04 -9.83
N CYS A 217 3.10 2.46 -9.84
CA CYS A 217 2.00 1.59 -10.30
C CYS A 217 2.11 1.22 -11.78
N LEU A 218 2.52 2.15 -12.65
CA LEU A 218 2.69 1.87 -14.09
C LEU A 218 3.88 0.95 -14.33
N GLN A 219 5.01 1.19 -13.66
CA GLN A 219 6.16 0.29 -13.71
C GLN A 219 5.74 -1.12 -13.33
N GLN A 220 5.11 -1.27 -12.17
CA GLN A 220 4.69 -2.56 -11.63
C GLN A 220 3.66 -3.28 -12.52
N ILE A 221 2.61 -2.57 -13.00
CA ILE A 221 1.61 -3.16 -13.89
C ILE A 221 2.25 -3.64 -15.18
N THR A 222 3.18 -2.87 -15.74
CA THR A 222 3.90 -3.23 -16.97
C THR A 222 4.74 -4.49 -16.77
N GLU A 223 5.52 -4.56 -15.70
CA GLU A 223 6.41 -5.70 -15.39
C GLU A 223 5.65 -6.98 -15.06
N LEU A 224 4.51 -6.87 -14.38
CA LEU A 224 3.63 -8.00 -14.11
C LEU A 224 2.85 -8.48 -15.34
N GLY A 225 2.89 -7.71 -16.43
CA GLY A 225 2.09 -7.90 -17.63
C GLY A 225 0.72 -7.22 -17.52
N ILE A 226 0.37 -6.40 -18.50
CA ILE A 226 -0.86 -5.62 -18.51
C ILE A 226 -2.06 -6.54 -18.80
N PRO A 227 -3.01 -6.71 -17.83
CA PRO A 227 -4.11 -7.66 -17.98
C PRO A 227 -5.15 -7.18 -18.99
N GLU A 228 -5.91 -8.11 -19.58
CA GLU A 228 -6.94 -7.83 -20.59
C GLU A 228 -7.97 -6.93 -19.93
N GLY A 229 -8.54 -6.55 -19.25
CA GLY A 229 -9.50 -5.54 -18.76
C GLY A 229 -8.85 -4.20 -18.43
N GLY A 230 -7.53 -4.18 -18.22
CA GLY A 230 -6.78 -2.98 -17.81
C GLY A 230 -6.03 -2.26 -18.94
N ARG A 231 -5.93 -2.86 -20.13
CA ARG A 231 -5.03 -2.38 -21.20
C ARG A 231 -5.26 -0.94 -21.63
N ASN A 232 -6.50 -0.58 -21.91
CA ASN A 232 -6.84 0.76 -22.41
C ASN A 232 -6.42 1.86 -21.41
N ASN A 233 -6.79 1.72 -20.16
CA ASN A 233 -6.46 2.72 -19.15
C ASN A 233 -4.96 2.73 -18.82
N THR A 234 -4.31 1.56 -18.77
CA THR A 234 -2.86 1.50 -18.57
C THR A 234 -2.12 2.18 -19.71
N LEU A 235 -2.45 1.86 -20.99
CA LEU A 235 -1.81 2.45 -22.14
C LEU A 235 -2.09 3.95 -22.28
N LEU A 236 -3.26 4.44 -21.88
CA LEU A 236 -3.49 5.88 -21.77
C LEU A 236 -2.46 6.53 -20.83
N ASN A 237 -2.23 5.94 -19.66
CA ASN A 237 -1.29 6.46 -18.67
C ASN A 237 0.18 6.29 -19.10
N VAL A 238 0.51 5.20 -19.78
CA VAL A 238 1.83 5.01 -20.43
C VAL A 238 2.06 6.06 -21.50
N GLY A 239 1.04 6.37 -22.30
CA GLY A 239 1.09 7.44 -23.30
C GLY A 239 1.30 8.82 -22.68
N ILE A 240 0.66 9.10 -21.51
CA ILE A 240 0.92 10.33 -20.74
C ILE A 240 2.40 10.39 -20.34
N TYR A 241 2.95 9.29 -19.83
CA TYR A 241 4.34 9.21 -19.45
C TYR A 241 5.28 9.47 -20.62
N TYR A 242 5.12 8.73 -21.73
CA TYR A 242 5.99 8.91 -22.90
C TYR A 242 5.88 10.31 -23.52
N LYS A 243 4.67 10.87 -23.57
CA LYS A 243 4.48 12.24 -24.07
C LYS A 243 5.24 13.29 -23.25
N MET A 244 5.45 13.04 -21.93
CA MET A 244 6.23 13.93 -21.06
C MET A 244 7.75 13.71 -21.22
N VAL A 245 8.18 12.46 -21.38
CA VAL A 245 9.60 12.08 -21.37
C VAL A 245 10.22 12.23 -22.76
N ASP A 246 9.49 11.85 -23.82
CA ASP A 246 9.91 11.93 -25.22
C ASP A 246 8.75 12.38 -26.10
N PRO A 247 8.50 13.69 -26.20
CA PRO A 247 7.39 14.26 -26.98
C PRO A 247 7.45 13.98 -28.46
N GLU A 248 8.61 13.63 -29.01
CA GLU A 248 8.79 13.37 -30.45
C GLU A 248 8.42 11.93 -30.79
N SER A 249 8.86 10.95 -29.97
CA SER A 249 8.73 9.52 -30.28
C SER A 249 7.61 8.82 -29.50
N TRP A 250 6.87 9.53 -28.66
CA TRP A 250 5.91 8.93 -27.71
C TRP A 250 4.88 7.99 -28.36
N ARG A 251 4.46 8.25 -29.61
CA ARG A 251 3.50 7.39 -30.32
C ARG A 251 4.08 6.03 -30.64
N GLU A 252 5.30 6.02 -31.17
CA GLU A 252 6.02 4.79 -31.52
C GLU A 252 6.36 4.01 -30.26
N LEU A 253 6.77 4.71 -29.19
CA LEU A 253 7.04 4.10 -27.89
C LEU A 253 5.78 3.47 -27.30
N LEU A 254 4.61 4.11 -27.43
CA LEU A 254 3.33 3.56 -26.96
C LEU A 254 2.94 2.30 -27.75
N GLU A 255 3.10 2.30 -29.07
CA GLU A 255 2.83 1.12 -29.90
C GLU A 255 3.74 -0.04 -29.53
N LYS A 256 5.03 0.22 -29.37
CA LYS A 256 6.01 -0.78 -28.92
C LYS A 256 5.64 -1.33 -27.54
N HIS A 257 5.31 -0.48 -26.60
CA HIS A 257 4.89 -0.86 -25.27
C HIS A 257 3.63 -1.76 -25.29
N ASN A 258 2.66 -1.45 -26.13
CA ASN A 258 1.48 -2.31 -26.32
C ASN A 258 1.86 -3.71 -26.83
N GLN A 259 2.80 -3.80 -27.78
CA GLN A 259 3.23 -5.09 -28.34
C GLN A 259 4.02 -5.92 -27.33
N GLU A 260 4.82 -5.26 -26.49
CA GLU A 260 5.75 -5.91 -25.58
C GLU A 260 5.10 -6.35 -24.27
N TYR A 261 4.20 -5.52 -23.72
CA TYR A 261 3.68 -5.72 -22.35
C TYR A 261 2.18 -6.04 -22.26
N CYS A 262 1.40 -5.88 -23.34
CA CYS A 262 -0.01 -6.26 -23.34
C CYS A 262 -0.22 -7.66 -23.93
N ILE A 263 -0.87 -8.54 -23.18
CA ILE A 263 -1.13 -9.93 -23.61
C ILE A 263 -2.63 -10.23 -23.52
N PRO A 264 -3.33 -10.36 -24.66
CA PRO A 264 -2.92 -9.97 -26.04
C PRO A 264 -2.81 -8.45 -26.19
N SER A 265 -2.03 -7.99 -27.14
CA SER A 265 -1.90 -6.56 -27.44
C SER A 265 -3.24 -5.95 -27.89
N LEU A 266 -3.44 -4.64 -27.65
CA LEU A 266 -4.59 -3.92 -28.20
C LEU A 266 -4.48 -3.80 -29.72
N PRO A 267 -5.61 -3.88 -30.44
CA PRO A 267 -5.64 -3.60 -31.88
C PRO A 267 -5.15 -2.18 -32.20
N ALA A 268 -4.47 -2.02 -33.34
CA ALA A 268 -3.93 -0.73 -33.78
C ALA A 268 -4.98 0.41 -33.77
N LYS A 269 -6.23 0.12 -34.12
CA LYS A 269 -7.34 1.10 -34.08
C LYS A 269 -7.59 1.68 -32.69
N GLU A 270 -7.38 0.87 -31.63
CA GLU A 270 -7.55 1.34 -30.24
C GLU A 270 -6.37 2.18 -29.79
N ILE A 271 -5.16 1.82 -30.21
CA ILE A 271 -3.96 2.62 -29.96
C ILE A 271 -4.10 4.00 -30.60
N VAL A 272 -4.54 4.07 -31.86
CA VAL A 272 -4.79 5.35 -32.55
C VAL A 272 -5.79 6.22 -31.77
N LYS A 273 -6.87 5.64 -31.20
CA LYS A 273 -7.82 6.41 -30.38
C LYS A 273 -7.19 6.99 -29.12
N ILE A 274 -6.31 6.23 -28.48
CA ILE A 274 -5.57 6.71 -27.30
C ILE A 274 -4.64 7.85 -27.71
N GLN A 275 -3.94 7.71 -28.83
CA GLN A 275 -3.06 8.75 -29.38
C GLN A 275 -3.86 10.03 -29.72
N GLU A 276 -4.98 9.91 -30.43
CA GLU A 276 -5.87 11.04 -30.72
C GLU A 276 -6.42 11.72 -29.45
N GLN A 277 -6.73 10.93 -28.43
CA GLN A 277 -7.18 11.48 -27.15
C GLN A 277 -6.09 12.32 -26.49
N LEU A 278 -4.85 11.80 -26.46
CA LEU A 278 -3.71 12.50 -25.89
C LEU A 278 -3.25 13.70 -26.73
N ASP A 279 -3.55 13.75 -28.03
CA ASP A 279 -3.28 14.91 -28.86
C ASP A 279 -4.22 16.09 -28.57
N ARG A 280 -5.46 15.82 -28.18
CA ARG A 280 -6.46 16.87 -27.96
C ARG A 280 -6.16 17.75 -26.76
N LYS A 281 -5.55 17.18 -25.70
CA LYS A 281 -5.22 17.89 -24.48
C LYS A 281 -4.23 17.09 -23.64
N ASP A 282 -3.59 17.74 -22.69
CA ASP A 282 -2.78 17.07 -21.68
C ASP A 282 -3.65 16.49 -20.56
N TYR A 283 -3.27 15.31 -20.10
CA TYR A 283 -3.97 14.57 -19.07
C TYR A 283 -3.08 14.34 -17.84
N TYR A 284 -3.73 14.28 -16.70
CA TYR A 284 -3.13 13.69 -15.50
C TYR A 284 -3.27 12.16 -15.53
N TYR A 285 -2.41 11.49 -14.78
CA TYR A 285 -2.56 10.06 -14.55
C TYR A 285 -3.91 9.74 -13.90
N THR A 286 -4.58 8.71 -14.38
CA THR A 286 -5.91 8.30 -13.91
C THR A 286 -5.84 7.45 -12.64
N CYS A 287 -5.17 7.95 -11.59
CA CYS A 287 -4.85 7.22 -10.37
C CYS A 287 -6.04 6.61 -9.61
N LYS A 288 -7.28 7.08 -9.87
CA LYS A 288 -8.49 6.55 -9.25
C LYS A 288 -9.18 5.46 -10.09
N GLN A 289 -8.65 5.17 -11.27
CA GLN A 289 -9.20 4.17 -12.18
C GLN A 289 -8.37 2.90 -12.17
N GLU A 290 -9.04 1.76 -12.40
CA GLU A 290 -8.37 0.48 -12.53
C GLU A 290 -7.56 0.39 -13.83
N PRO A 291 -6.43 -0.32 -13.84
CA PRO A 291 -5.81 -1.01 -12.71
C PRO A 291 -4.87 -0.15 -11.85
N LEU A 292 -4.66 1.13 -12.16
CA LEU A 292 -3.73 2.00 -11.44
C LEU A 292 -4.13 2.16 -9.96
N HIS A 293 -5.44 2.19 -9.69
CA HIS A 293 -5.96 2.35 -8.34
C HIS A 293 -5.54 1.19 -7.43
N SER A 294 -5.74 -0.04 -7.87
CA SER A 294 -5.38 -1.26 -7.12
C SER A 294 -3.87 -1.44 -6.94
N HIS A 295 -3.07 -0.97 -7.91
CA HIS A 295 -1.60 -1.05 -7.85
C HIS A 295 -0.94 0.21 -7.28
N CYS A 296 -1.72 1.13 -6.67
CA CYS A 296 -1.18 2.40 -6.20
C CYS A 296 -0.38 2.26 -4.91
N ASN A 297 0.92 2.52 -4.99
CA ASN A 297 1.77 2.73 -3.82
C ASN A 297 1.82 4.23 -3.50
N LYS A 298 1.03 4.65 -2.51
CA LYS A 298 0.92 6.07 -2.11
C LYS A 298 2.20 6.61 -1.48
N VAL A 299 2.99 5.75 -0.86
CA VAL A 299 4.20 6.12 -0.14
C VAL A 299 5.32 6.46 -1.12
N LEU A 300 5.55 5.59 -2.11
CA LEU A 300 6.60 5.76 -3.10
C LEU A 300 6.22 6.72 -4.25
N CYS A 301 4.92 6.97 -4.46
CA CYS A 301 4.46 7.73 -5.60
C CYS A 301 4.67 9.25 -5.43
N LYS A 302 5.74 9.78 -5.98
CA LYS A 302 6.04 11.22 -6.01
C LYS A 302 4.93 12.02 -6.69
N THR A 303 4.35 11.50 -7.78
CA THR A 303 3.27 12.13 -8.53
C THR A 303 2.04 12.40 -7.67
N ARG A 304 1.66 11.46 -6.81
CA ARG A 304 0.51 11.60 -5.90
C ARG A 304 0.78 12.54 -4.74
N LYS A 305 2.03 12.62 -4.30
CA LYS A 305 2.47 13.53 -3.23
C LYS A 305 2.26 15.00 -3.61
N TYR A 306 2.18 15.31 -4.90
CA TYR A 306 1.96 16.66 -5.42
C TYR A 306 0.51 16.92 -5.89
N GLY A 307 -0.44 16.12 -5.46
CA GLY A 307 -1.87 16.40 -5.61
C GLY A 307 -2.48 16.10 -6.97
N ILE A 308 -1.87 15.23 -7.76
CA ILE A 308 -2.26 14.99 -9.14
C ILE A 308 -2.95 13.63 -9.27
N GLY A 309 -4.01 13.55 -10.08
CA GLY A 309 -4.47 12.29 -10.58
C GLY A 309 -5.94 11.92 -10.44
N ASN A 310 -6.78 12.63 -11.18
CA ASN A 310 -8.20 12.29 -11.33
C ASN A 310 -8.65 12.19 -12.80
N GLY A 311 -7.72 12.13 -13.78
CA GLY A 311 -8.06 12.28 -15.19
C GLY A 311 -8.43 13.73 -15.58
N GLU A 312 -8.16 14.67 -14.68
CA GLU A 312 -8.30 16.10 -14.95
C GLU A 312 -7.13 16.57 -15.86
N THR A 313 -7.32 17.67 -16.53
CA THR A 313 -6.29 18.25 -17.39
C THR A 313 -5.10 18.70 -16.53
N ALA A 314 -3.88 18.26 -16.88
CA ALA A 314 -2.67 18.69 -16.18
C ALA A 314 -2.50 20.20 -16.33
N PRO A 315 -2.18 20.94 -15.26
CA PRO A 315 -1.69 22.30 -15.43
C PRO A 315 -0.41 22.22 -16.27
N THR A 316 -0.40 22.92 -17.37
CA THR A 316 0.82 23.07 -18.16
C THR A 316 1.84 23.83 -17.30
N LEU A 317 3.10 23.37 -17.27
CA LEU A 317 4.20 24.13 -16.63
C LEU A 317 4.34 25.57 -17.20
N SER A 318 3.79 25.80 -18.40
CA SER A 318 3.67 27.11 -19.04
C SER A 318 2.76 28.10 -18.29
N GLY A 319 2.00 27.66 -17.28
CA GLY A 319 1.18 28.52 -16.42
C GLY A 319 1.87 28.98 -15.13
N LEU A 320 3.11 28.54 -14.89
CA LEU A 320 3.90 29.01 -13.75
C LEU A 320 4.74 30.21 -14.18
N THR A 321 4.27 31.40 -13.85
CA THR A 321 5.02 32.65 -14.09
C THR A 321 5.32 33.31 -12.76
N VAL A 322 6.60 33.57 -12.50
CA VAL A 322 6.99 34.45 -11.39
C VAL A 322 6.96 35.89 -11.92
N VAL A 323 6.06 36.67 -11.40
CA VAL A 323 5.89 38.08 -11.78
C VAL A 323 6.48 38.97 -10.69
N GLU A 324 7.51 39.73 -11.04
CA GLU A 324 8.03 40.77 -10.19
C GLU A 324 7.08 41.95 -10.26
N SER A 325 6.46 42.30 -9.15
CA SER A 325 5.82 43.60 -8.99
C SER A 325 6.63 44.40 -7.98
N GLU A 326 6.56 45.69 -7.98
CA GLU A 326 7.37 46.61 -7.19
C GLU A 326 8.05 45.99 -5.93
N PRO A 327 9.39 46.08 -5.79
CA PRO A 327 10.09 45.43 -4.68
C PRO A 327 9.54 45.87 -3.32
N PRO A 328 9.29 44.95 -2.40
CA PRO A 328 9.83 43.58 -2.27
C PRO A 328 8.80 42.42 -2.43
N VAL A 329 7.73 42.61 -3.20
CA VAL A 329 6.63 41.68 -3.27
C VAL A 329 6.72 40.82 -4.56
N TRP A 330 6.77 39.50 -4.39
CA TRP A 330 6.85 38.53 -5.47
C TRP A 330 5.54 37.76 -5.56
N PHE A 331 5.09 37.48 -6.76
CA PHE A 331 3.89 36.68 -6.99
C PHE A 331 4.22 35.40 -7.78
N LEU A 332 3.67 34.29 -7.32
CA LEU A 332 3.62 33.05 -8.08
C LEU A 332 2.24 32.92 -8.72
N ASP A 333 2.17 32.93 -10.03
CA ASP A 333 0.92 32.71 -10.77
C ASP A 333 0.77 31.21 -11.08
N VAL A 334 -0.25 30.55 -10.52
CA VAL A 334 -0.53 29.13 -10.70
C VAL A 334 -1.95 29.02 -11.25
N ASN A 335 -2.07 28.73 -12.54
CA ASN A 335 -3.37 28.53 -13.20
C ASN A 335 -4.38 29.69 -12.95
N GLY A 336 -3.92 30.93 -13.01
CA GLY A 336 -4.75 32.10 -12.77
C GLY A 336 -4.98 32.45 -11.30
N MET A 337 -4.42 31.67 -10.37
CA MET A 337 -4.34 32.02 -8.96
C MET A 337 -3.02 32.72 -8.67
N ARG A 338 -3.07 33.91 -8.16
CA ARG A 338 -1.88 34.68 -7.79
C ARG A 338 -1.60 34.52 -6.29
N LEU A 339 -0.45 33.97 -5.97
CA LEU A 339 0.04 33.75 -4.61
C LEU A 339 1.18 34.76 -4.32
N GLU A 340 1.04 35.55 -3.29
CA GLU A 340 2.11 36.42 -2.83
C GLU A 340 3.19 35.64 -2.10
N LEU A 341 4.45 35.83 -2.49
CA LEU A 341 5.61 35.17 -1.90
C LEU A 341 6.48 36.20 -1.16
N SER A 342 6.91 35.85 0.03
CA SER A 342 8.03 36.54 0.67
C SER A 342 9.34 36.22 -0.05
N THR A 343 10.33 37.11 0.07
CA THR A 343 11.68 36.89 -0.52
C THR A 343 12.28 35.53 -0.12
N LYS A 344 12.02 35.10 1.13
CA LYS A 344 12.48 33.78 1.62
C LYS A 344 11.78 32.62 0.92
N GLN A 345 10.48 32.72 0.67
CA GLN A 345 9.70 31.72 -0.06
C GLN A 345 10.12 31.64 -1.52
N LEU A 346 10.41 32.81 -2.15
CA LEU A 346 10.94 32.85 -3.51
C LEU A 346 12.33 32.18 -3.58
N GLN A 347 13.23 32.45 -2.64
CA GLN A 347 14.53 31.79 -2.57
C GLN A 347 14.38 30.27 -2.46
N MET A 348 13.53 29.79 -1.56
CA MET A 348 13.23 28.36 -1.41
C MET A 348 12.68 27.74 -2.71
N GLN A 349 11.82 28.47 -3.42
CA GLN A 349 11.25 27.99 -4.70
C GLN A 349 12.32 27.92 -5.79
N VAL A 350 13.23 28.89 -5.87
CA VAL A 350 14.36 28.89 -6.82
C VAL A 350 15.35 27.78 -6.51
N GLU A 351 15.67 27.56 -5.22
CA GLU A 351 16.55 26.48 -4.80
C GLU A 351 15.93 25.11 -5.09
N PHE A 352 14.64 24.97 -4.86
CA PHE A 352 13.90 23.76 -5.19
C PHE A 352 13.89 23.47 -6.71
N GLN A 353 13.65 24.49 -7.52
CA GLN A 353 13.72 24.34 -9.00
C GLN A 353 15.12 23.98 -9.47
N ARG A 354 16.18 24.60 -8.90
CA ARG A 354 17.57 24.22 -9.20
C ARG A 354 17.85 22.76 -8.83
N ALA A 355 17.48 22.34 -7.62
CA ALA A 355 17.67 20.97 -7.18
C ALA A 355 16.91 19.96 -8.06
N CYS A 356 15.73 20.32 -8.57
CA CYS A 356 15.01 19.50 -9.53
C CYS A 356 15.67 19.44 -10.91
N MET A 357 16.33 20.53 -11.34
CA MET A 357 17.03 20.57 -12.64
C MET A 357 18.43 19.90 -12.59
N GLU A 358 19.06 19.83 -11.42
CA GLU A 358 20.35 19.15 -11.21
C GLU A 358 20.20 17.63 -11.04
N GLN A 359 18.96 17.13 -10.92
CA GLN A 359 18.63 15.70 -10.83
C GLN A 359 18.12 15.10 -12.15
N ILE A 360 18.06 15.90 -13.22
CA ILE A 360 17.82 15.48 -14.60
C ILE A 360 19.17 15.41 -15.33
#